data_2cf9b17a302468210bee73a178e13a5f
#
_entry.id   2cf9b17a302468210bee73a178e13a5f
#
_cell.length_a   1.000
_cell.length_b   1.000
_cell.length_c   1.000
_cell.angle_alpha   90.00
_cell.angle_beta   90.00
_cell.angle_gamma   90.00
#
_symmetry.space_group_name_H-M   'P 1'
#
loop_
_entity.id
_entity.type
_entity.pdbx_description
1 polymer ?
#
loop_
_entity_poly.entity_id
_entity_poly.type
_entity_poly.pdbx_seq_one_letter_code
_entity_poly.pdbx_strand_id
1 'polypeptide(L)' 'MAVEAAQVSLLRWLRRQLAQPTAIREHLEAAVENDDPAEARRVVATFPFSDEQQRNIEQLLQAWERGSSRP' A
#
# COMPACT_ATOMS: atom_id res chain seq x y z
N MET A 1 1.49 8.52 15.17
CA MET A 1 1.44 7.21 14.80
C MET A 1 1.92 6.96 13.40
N ALA A 2 3.13 6.46 13.34
CA ALA A 2 3.79 6.26 12.06
C ALA A 2 3.04 5.28 11.15
N VAL A 3 2.46 4.23 11.74
CA VAL A 3 1.74 3.23 10.95
C VAL A 3 0.53 3.84 10.28
N GLU A 4 -0.24 4.60 11.05
CA GLU A 4 -1.42 5.24 10.49
C GLU A 4 -1.05 6.23 9.39
N ALA A 5 0.04 6.97 9.60
CA ALA A 5 0.49 7.92 8.59
C ALA A 5 0.87 7.21 7.30
N ALA A 6 1.58 6.08 7.41
CA ALA A 6 1.99 5.32 6.23
C ALA A 6 0.78 4.76 5.50
N GLN A 7 -0.19 4.23 6.25
CA GLN A 7 -1.40 3.67 5.65
C GLN A 7 -2.21 4.76 4.93
N VAL A 8 -2.37 5.90 5.57
CA VAL A 8 -3.10 7.01 4.95
C VAL A 8 -2.37 7.50 3.70
N SER A 9 -1.04 7.60 3.77
CA SER A 9 -0.25 8.02 2.61
C SER A 9 -0.42 7.04 1.46
N LEU A 10 -0.42 5.74 1.75
CA LEU A 10 -0.59 4.73 0.72
C LEU A 10 -1.96 4.84 0.07
N LEU A 11 -3.01 5.02 0.87
CA LEU A 11 -4.36 5.15 0.33
C LEU A 11 -4.49 6.39 -0.54
N ARG A 12 -3.92 7.51 -0.10
CA ARG A 12 -3.95 8.74 -0.89
C ARG A 12 -3.22 8.55 -2.21
N TRP A 13 -2.07 7.91 -2.15
CA TRP A 13 -1.27 7.66 -3.34
C TRP A 13 -2.05 6.78 -4.32
N LEU A 14 -2.67 5.72 -3.80
CA LEU A 14 -3.46 4.82 -4.63
C LEU A 14 -4.60 5.54 -5.33
N ARG A 15 -5.33 6.38 -4.60
CA ARG A 15 -6.46 7.08 -5.17
C ARG A 15 -6.03 8.08 -6.23
N ARG A 16 -4.81 8.60 -6.07
CA ARG A 16 -4.26 9.52 -7.07
C ARG A 16 -3.82 8.78 -8.32
N GLN A 17 -3.17 7.64 -8.14
CA GLN A 17 -2.65 6.87 -9.27
C GLN A 17 -3.75 6.08 -9.97
N LEU A 18 -4.69 5.57 -9.21
CA LEU A 18 -5.80 4.77 -9.73
C LEU A 18 -7.10 5.50 -9.42
N ALA A 19 -7.37 6.54 -10.20
CA ALA A 19 -8.50 7.43 -9.92
C ALA A 19 -9.83 6.70 -9.97
N GLN A 20 -9.93 5.68 -10.81
CA GLN A 20 -11.16 4.91 -10.91
C GLN A 20 -11.09 3.68 -10.03
N PRO A 21 -12.22 3.27 -9.45
CA PRO A 21 -12.24 2.06 -8.62
C PRO A 21 -11.89 0.85 -9.47
N THR A 22 -10.88 0.13 -9.04
CA THR A 22 -10.45 -1.09 -9.71
C THR A 22 -10.30 -2.18 -8.66
N ALA A 23 -10.28 -3.43 -9.12
CA ALA A 23 -10.12 -4.55 -8.20
C ALA A 23 -8.80 -4.42 -7.43
N ILE A 24 -7.73 -3.98 -8.10
CA ILE A 24 -6.44 -3.86 -7.44
C ILE A 24 -6.49 -2.81 -6.32
N ARG A 25 -7.17 -1.69 -6.57
CA ARG A 25 -7.28 -0.66 -5.56
C ARG A 25 -8.09 -1.16 -4.36
N GLU A 26 -9.17 -1.87 -4.64
CA GLU A 26 -10.01 -2.41 -3.57
C GLU A 26 -9.26 -3.43 -2.74
N HIS A 27 -8.48 -4.29 -3.39
CA HIS A 27 -7.67 -5.27 -2.67
C HIS A 27 -6.63 -4.61 -1.78
N LEU A 28 -6.00 -3.55 -2.28
CA LEU A 28 -5.02 -2.83 -1.48
C LEU A 28 -5.66 -2.09 -0.33
N GLU A 29 -6.83 -1.49 -0.57
CA GLU A 29 -7.54 -0.82 0.51
C GLU A 29 -7.95 -1.81 1.60
N ALA A 30 -8.38 -3.00 1.22
CA ALA A 30 -8.72 -4.03 2.19
C ALA A 30 -7.50 -4.46 3.00
N ALA A 31 -6.34 -4.59 2.34
CA ALA A 31 -5.13 -4.96 3.04
C ALA A 31 -4.74 -3.89 4.06
N VAL A 32 -4.95 -2.62 3.73
CA VAL A 32 -4.67 -1.54 4.65
C VAL A 32 -5.62 -1.60 5.85
N GLU A 33 -6.91 -1.83 5.58
CA GLU A 33 -7.89 -1.93 6.65
C GLU A 33 -7.60 -3.07 7.61
N ASN A 34 -7.07 -4.17 7.07
CA ASN A 34 -6.74 -5.35 7.87
C ASN A 34 -5.33 -5.28 8.46
N ASP A 35 -4.62 -4.18 8.20
CA ASP A 35 -3.25 -4.01 8.67
C ASP A 35 -2.38 -5.19 8.26
N ASP A 36 -2.44 -5.54 6.97
CA ASP A 36 -1.76 -6.72 6.43
C ASP A 36 -0.81 -6.29 5.31
N PRO A 37 0.40 -5.83 5.66
CA PRO A 37 1.35 -5.40 4.63
C PRO A 37 1.84 -6.54 3.74
N ALA A 38 1.85 -7.77 4.25
CA ALA A 38 2.25 -8.91 3.42
C ALA A 38 1.26 -9.13 2.28
N GLU A 39 -0.02 -9.00 2.57
CA GLU A 39 -1.04 -9.12 1.53
C GLU A 39 -0.92 -7.97 0.54
N ALA A 40 -0.65 -6.76 1.04
CA ALA A 40 -0.47 -5.61 0.17
C ALA A 40 0.68 -5.84 -0.80
N ARG A 41 1.80 -6.39 -0.31
CA ARG A 41 2.94 -6.71 -1.18
C ARG A 41 2.56 -7.71 -2.26
N ARG A 42 1.79 -8.71 -1.89
CA ARG A 42 1.36 -9.73 -2.85
C ARG A 42 0.50 -9.12 -3.93
N VAL A 43 -0.44 -8.26 -3.54
CA VAL A 43 -1.32 -7.61 -4.49
C VAL A 43 -0.53 -6.70 -5.43
N VAL A 44 0.40 -5.93 -4.89
CA VAL A 44 1.25 -5.05 -5.70
C VAL A 44 2.03 -5.84 -6.73
N ALA A 45 2.52 -7.01 -6.35
CA ALA A 45 3.33 -7.83 -7.25
C ALA A 45 2.54 -8.33 -8.45
N THR A 46 1.21 -8.37 -8.37
CA THR A 46 0.39 -8.86 -9.46
C THR A 46 -0.05 -7.77 -10.44
N PHE A 47 0.22 -6.52 -10.11
CA PHE A 47 -0.22 -5.39 -10.94
C PHE A 47 0.99 -4.75 -11.63
N PRO A 48 0.87 -4.42 -12.92
CA PRO A 48 2.01 -3.89 -13.67
C PRO A 48 2.23 -2.39 -13.40
N PHE A 49 2.65 -2.05 -12.21
CA PHE A 49 3.04 -0.68 -11.90
C PHE A 49 4.35 -0.34 -12.60
N SER A 50 4.53 0.95 -12.92
CA SER A 50 5.80 1.41 -13.47
C SER A 50 6.89 1.31 -12.40
N ASP A 51 8.16 1.44 -12.83
CA ASP A 51 9.28 1.39 -11.89
C ASP A 51 9.17 2.49 -10.85
N GLU A 52 8.78 3.68 -11.28
CA GLU A 52 8.62 4.80 -10.34
C GLU A 52 7.51 4.54 -9.35
N GLN A 53 6.39 4.01 -9.84
CA GLN A 53 5.27 3.67 -8.96
C GLN A 53 5.68 2.58 -7.97
N GLN A 54 6.42 1.58 -8.43
CA GLN A 54 6.87 0.51 -7.55
C GLN A 54 7.79 1.03 -6.46
N ARG A 55 8.67 1.97 -6.79
CA ARG A 55 9.55 2.56 -5.78
C ARG A 55 8.76 3.33 -4.74
N ASN A 56 7.76 4.09 -5.17
CA ASN A 56 6.93 4.83 -4.23
C ASN A 56 6.15 3.90 -3.32
N ILE A 57 5.57 2.85 -3.89
CA ILE A 57 4.83 1.87 -3.11
C ILE A 57 5.76 1.18 -2.12
N GLU A 58 6.96 0.82 -2.57
CA GLU A 58 7.90 0.11 -1.72
C GLU A 58 8.28 0.94 -0.50
N GLN A 59 8.50 2.23 -0.67
CA GLN A 59 8.82 3.10 0.45
C GLN A 59 7.66 3.15 1.45
N LEU A 60 6.44 3.24 0.94
CA LEU A 60 5.27 3.28 1.80
C LEU A 60 5.06 1.96 2.53
N LEU A 61 5.28 0.85 1.82
CA LEU A 61 5.15 -0.46 2.45
C LEU A 61 6.21 -0.67 3.52
N GLN A 62 7.44 -0.23 3.26
CA GLN A 62 8.50 -0.36 4.25
C GLN A 62 8.19 0.44 5.50
N ALA A 63 7.68 1.65 5.34
CA ALA A 63 7.30 2.48 6.48
C ALA A 63 6.19 1.80 7.28
N TRP A 64 5.23 1.24 6.59
CA TRP A 64 4.13 0.53 7.24
C TRP A 64 4.65 -0.69 8.00
N GLU A 65 5.49 -1.50 7.35
CA GLU A 65 6.02 -2.70 7.98
C GLU A 65 6.86 -2.38 9.20
N ARG A 66 7.64 -1.30 9.14
CA ARG A 66 8.44 -0.90 10.30
C ARG A 66 7.57 -0.50 11.47
N GLY A 67 6.47 0.19 11.18
CA GLY A 67 5.55 0.58 12.22
C GLY A 67 4.79 -0.60 12.82
N SER A 68 4.52 -1.62 12.01
CA SER A 68 3.78 -2.80 12.45
C SER A 68 4.67 -3.85 13.10
N SER A 69 5.98 -3.79 12.83
CA SER A 69 6.92 -4.80 13.33
C SER A 69 7.25 -4.55 14.77
N ARG A 70 6.33 -4.85 15.64
CA ARG A 70 6.60 -4.68 17.06
C ARG A 70 6.73 -6.00 17.74
N PRO A 71 7.60 -6.05 18.76
CA PRO A 71 7.73 -7.28 19.53
C PRO A 71 6.45 -7.62 20.25
#